data_6912f98885b94d3717c6ab92a2ca322c
#
_entry.id   6912f98885b94d3717c6ab92a2ca322c
#
_cell.length_a   1.000
_cell.length_b   1.000
_cell.length_c   1.000
_cell.angle_alpha   90.00
_cell.angle_beta   90.00
_cell.angle_gamma   90.00
#
_symmetry.space_group_name_H-M   'P 1'
#
loop_
_entity.id
_entity.type
_entity.pdbx_description
1 polymer ?
#
loop_
_entity_poly.entity_id
_entity_poly.type
_entity_poly.pdbx_seq_one_letter_code
_entity_poly.pdbx_strand_id
1 'polypeptide(L)' 'SILDLYVQEGQEVKAGDLLCLLEAMKMHNKIQAPISGTVIKIHVNKGDKLPKDALMFEIK' A
#
# COMPACT_ATOMS: atom_id res chain seq x y z
N SER A 1 3.25 -9.57 5.82
CA SER A 1 4.13 -8.47 6.25
C SER A 1 4.39 -7.50 5.11
N ILE A 2 4.49 -6.24 5.43
CA ILE A 2 4.89 -5.22 4.46
C ILE A 2 6.40 -5.29 4.27
N LEU A 3 6.85 -5.65 3.07
CA LEU A 3 8.28 -5.73 2.77
C LEU A 3 8.85 -4.36 2.42
N ASP A 4 8.09 -3.58 1.66
CA ASP A 4 8.52 -2.26 1.22
C ASP A 4 7.32 -1.36 1.03
N LEU A 5 7.55 -0.06 1.22
CA LEU A 5 6.53 0.96 1.07
C LEU A 5 7.06 2.00 0.08
N TYR A 6 6.34 2.21 -1.02
CA TYR A 6 6.83 3.03 -2.13
C TYR A 6 6.20 4.41 -2.22
N VAL A 7 5.19 4.69 -1.37
CA VAL A 7 4.49 5.97 -1.40
C VAL A 7 4.49 6.61 -0.02
N GLN A 8 4.19 7.89 0.03
CA GLN A 8 4.10 8.67 1.26
C GLN A 8 2.78 9.43 1.29
N GLU A 9 2.35 9.81 2.48
CA GLU A 9 1.18 10.64 2.64
C GLU A 9 1.38 11.97 1.92
N GLY A 10 0.37 12.40 1.17
CA GLY A 10 0.44 13.61 0.37
C GLY A 10 0.96 13.39 -1.05
N GLN A 11 1.40 12.18 -1.39
CA GLN A 11 1.90 11.88 -2.72
C GLN A 11 0.76 11.64 -3.70
N GLU A 12 0.90 12.14 -4.92
CA GLU A 12 -0.05 11.84 -5.98
C GLU A 12 0.30 10.50 -6.62
N VAL A 13 -0.72 9.70 -6.89
CA VAL A 13 -0.57 8.39 -7.54
C VAL A 13 -1.56 8.27 -8.69
N LYS A 14 -1.26 7.38 -9.62
CA LYS A 14 -2.17 7.03 -10.71
C LYS A 14 -2.63 5.61 -10.54
N ALA A 15 -3.81 5.29 -11.05
CA ALA A 15 -4.32 3.93 -11.03
C ALA A 15 -3.27 2.97 -11.61
N GLY A 16 -2.95 1.91 -10.87
CA GLY A 16 -1.92 0.96 -11.24
C GLY A 16 -0.54 1.25 -10.66
N ASP A 17 -0.33 2.41 -10.03
CA ASP A 17 0.94 2.71 -9.39
C ASP A 17 1.19 1.77 -8.22
N LEU A 18 2.45 1.37 -8.04
CA LEU A 18 2.82 0.47 -6.97
C LEU A 18 2.84 1.22 -5.64
N LEU A 19 2.03 0.76 -4.69
CA LEU A 19 1.94 1.37 -3.37
C LEU A 19 2.88 0.70 -2.37
N CYS A 20 2.85 -0.62 -2.32
CA CYS A 20 3.74 -1.37 -1.42
C CYS A 20 3.92 -2.79 -1.89
N LEU A 21 4.89 -3.46 -1.29
CA LEU A 21 5.16 -4.87 -1.53
C LEU A 21 4.80 -5.63 -0.26
N LEU A 22 3.92 -6.61 -0.41
CA LEU A 22 3.42 -7.41 0.70
C LEU A 22 3.89 -8.85 0.56
N GLU A 23 4.36 -9.44 1.65
CA GLU A 23 4.66 -10.86 1.70
C GLU A 23 3.58 -11.57 2.50
N ALA A 24 2.98 -12.61 1.90
CA ALA A 24 2.00 -13.44 2.56
C ALA A 24 2.18 -14.87 2.07
N MET A 25 2.28 -15.82 2.99
CA MET A 25 2.38 -17.26 2.68
C MET A 25 3.51 -17.55 1.68
N LYS A 26 4.68 -16.94 1.90
CA LYS A 26 5.89 -17.10 1.06
C LYS A 26 5.72 -16.55 -0.35
N MET A 27 4.67 -15.79 -0.60
CA MET A 27 4.44 -15.13 -1.89
C MET A 27 4.58 -13.63 -1.74
N HIS A 28 5.12 -13.01 -2.75
CA HIS A 28 5.22 -11.56 -2.81
C HIS A 28 4.04 -11.00 -3.62
N ASN A 29 3.31 -10.09 -3.03
CA ASN A 29 2.17 -9.45 -3.68
C ASN A 29 2.44 -7.95 -3.82
N LYS A 30 2.21 -7.44 -5.02
CA LYS A 30 2.33 -6.01 -5.28
C LYS A 30 0.96 -5.37 -5.09
N ILE A 31 0.92 -4.37 -4.22
CA ILE A 31 -0.31 -3.62 -3.98
C ILE A 31 -0.26 -2.36 -4.82
N GLN A 32 -1.23 -2.23 -5.71
CA GLN A 32 -1.29 -1.13 -6.65
C GLN A 32 -2.48 -0.22 -6.35
N ALA A 33 -2.37 1.04 -6.73
CA ALA A 33 -3.44 2.00 -6.53
C ALA A 33 -4.66 1.61 -7.39
N PRO A 34 -5.85 1.50 -6.80
CA PRO A 34 -7.05 1.18 -7.57
C PRO A 34 -7.59 2.37 -8.35
N ILE A 35 -7.24 3.58 -7.95
CA ILE A 35 -7.68 4.81 -8.59
C ILE A 35 -6.53 5.82 -8.61
N SER A 36 -6.66 6.81 -9.48
CA SER A 36 -5.75 7.96 -9.47
C SER A 36 -6.21 8.96 -8.41
N GLY A 37 -5.27 9.57 -7.72
CA GLY A 37 -5.58 10.55 -6.71
C GLY A 37 -4.40 10.85 -5.83
N THR A 38 -4.68 11.38 -4.62
CA THR A 38 -3.65 11.70 -3.64
C THR A 38 -3.75 10.76 -2.46
N VAL A 39 -2.61 10.23 -2.02
CA VAL A 39 -2.57 9.39 -0.82
C VAL A 39 -2.74 10.32 0.38
N ILE A 40 -3.92 10.29 0.99
CA ILE A 40 -4.23 11.18 2.11
C ILE A 40 -3.84 10.56 3.45
N LYS A 41 -3.81 9.23 3.52
CA LYS A 41 -3.44 8.54 4.75
C LYS A 41 -2.86 7.17 4.45
N ILE A 42 -1.84 6.80 5.21
CA ILE A 42 -1.24 5.48 5.17
C ILE A 42 -1.38 4.86 6.55
N HIS A 43 -2.03 3.70 6.61
CA HIS A 43 -2.31 3.01 7.87
C HIS A 43 -1.32 1.90 8.20
N VAL A 44 -0.28 1.74 7.38
CA VAL A 44 0.71 0.66 7.54
C VAL A 44 2.10 1.23 7.44
N ASN A 45 3.06 0.48 7.99
CA ASN A 45 4.48 0.81 7.88
C ASN A 45 5.25 -0.40 7.42
N LYS A 46 6.45 -0.17 6.90
CA LYS A 46 7.34 -1.25 6.52
C LYS A 46 7.58 -2.16 7.71
N GLY A 47 7.43 -3.46 7.49
CA GLY A 47 7.59 -4.45 8.54
C GLY A 47 6.31 -4.80 9.28
N ASP A 48 5.22 -4.08 9.04
CA ASP A 48 3.95 -4.36 9.72
C ASP A 48 3.36 -5.68 9.23
N LYS A 49 2.72 -6.39 10.17
CA LYS A 49 1.90 -7.54 9.84
C LYS A 49 0.46 -7.06 9.76
N LEU A 50 -0.21 -7.45 8.68
CA LEU A 50 -1.58 -7.01 8.45
C LEU A 50 -2.56 -8.16 8.61
N PRO A 51 -3.69 -7.93 9.28
CA PRO A 51 -4.78 -8.88 9.23
C PRO A 51 -5.40 -8.88 7.85
N LYS A 52 -6.13 -9.94 7.53
CA LYS A 52 -6.89 -10.00 6.29
C LYS A 52 -7.87 -8.83 6.26
N ASP A 53 -8.03 -8.22 5.10
CA ASP A 53 -8.97 -7.12 4.88
C ASP A 53 -8.63 -5.83 5.62
N ALA A 54 -7.39 -5.64 6.06
CA ALA A 54 -6.98 -4.38 6.68
C ALA A 54 -6.96 -3.25 5.65
N LEU A 55 -7.47 -2.09 6.07
CA LEU A 55 -7.34 -0.88 5.25
C LEU A 55 -5.89 -0.41 5.32
N MET A 56 -5.24 -0.30 4.18
CA MET A 56 -3.84 0.08 4.12
C MET A 56 -3.64 1.54 3.73
N PHE A 57 -4.42 2.02 2.78
CA PHE A 57 -4.23 3.36 2.22
C PHE A 57 -5.58 4.02 1.98
N GLU A 58 -5.59 5.34 2.16
CA GLU A 58 -6.73 6.16 1.74
C GLU A 58 -6.26 7.06 0.61
N ILE A 59 -6.94 6.97 -0.54
CA ILE A 59 -6.63 7.76 -1.74
C ILE A 59 -7.87 8.54 -2.12
N LYS A 60 -7.67 9.81 -2.43
CA LYS A 60 -8.78 10.69 -2.75
C LYS A 60 -8.60 11.43 -4.07
#